data_59f7e210697be300b8be65f38b62cb87
#
_entry.id   59f7e210697be300b8be65f38b62cb87
#
_cell.length_a   1.000
_cell.length_b   1.000
_cell.length_c   1.000
_cell.angle_alpha   90.00
_cell.angle_beta   90.00
_cell.angle_gamma   90.00
#
_symmetry.space_group_name_H-M   'P 1'
#
loop_
_entity.id
_entity.type
_entity.pdbx_description
1 polymer ?
#
loop_
_entity_poly.entity_id
_entity_poly.type
_entity_poly.pdbx_seq_one_letter_code
_entity_poly.pdbx_strand_id
1 'polypeptide(L)'
;MNKIPSKFTVGGQDVIVKQTDLCEDGSLGNIILGQGEIQIAKYVSKGIEQSETSKLNTFYHELTHAILRTMGEYELNSNERFVCTFSGFLTEAIKSFEYDNLDCSNKYEVRNRLQE
;
A
#
# COMPACT_ATOMS: atom_id res chain seq x y z
N MET A 1 1.25 14.53 -2.71
CA MET A 1 0.12 14.05 -1.91
C MET A 1 0.02 12.54 -1.98
N ASN A 2 -0.06 11.89 -0.83
CA ASN A 2 -0.10 10.43 -0.78
C ASN A 2 -1.51 9.92 -1.07
N LYS A 3 -1.64 9.18 -2.15
CA LYS A 3 -2.92 8.62 -2.56
C LYS A 3 -2.89 7.11 -2.52
N ILE A 4 -4.04 6.53 -2.20
CA ILE A 4 -4.22 5.09 -2.31
C ILE A 4 -4.56 4.81 -3.77
N PRO A 5 -3.81 3.93 -4.44
CA PRO A 5 -4.12 3.62 -5.84
C PRO A 5 -5.42 2.83 -5.94
N SER A 6 -6.08 2.91 -7.07
CA SER A 6 -7.28 2.11 -7.32
C SER A 6 -6.94 0.75 -7.91
N LYS A 7 -5.70 0.57 -8.36
CA LYS A 7 -5.25 -0.66 -9.00
C LYS A 7 -3.73 -0.71 -9.00
N PHE A 8 -3.19 -1.92 -8.85
CA PHE A 8 -1.75 -2.16 -9.02
C PHE A 8 -1.55 -3.59 -9.47
N THR A 9 -0.30 -3.93 -9.82
CA THR A 9 0.05 -5.28 -10.25
C THR A 9 1.14 -5.84 -9.35
N VAL A 10 0.99 -7.06 -8.91
CA VAL A 10 2.00 -7.78 -8.15
C VAL A 10 2.07 -9.21 -8.65
N GLY A 11 3.31 -9.67 -8.97
CA GLY A 11 3.51 -11.01 -9.49
C GLY A 11 2.73 -11.30 -10.75
N GLY A 12 2.51 -10.28 -11.58
CA GLY A 12 1.74 -10.43 -12.82
C GLY A 12 0.24 -10.41 -12.64
N GLN A 13 -0.25 -10.30 -11.39
CA GLN A 13 -1.68 -10.26 -11.11
C GLN A 13 -2.13 -8.82 -10.84
N ASP A 14 -3.21 -8.41 -11.50
CA ASP A 14 -3.84 -7.12 -11.23
C ASP A 14 -4.66 -7.21 -9.94
N VAL A 15 -4.51 -6.19 -9.11
CA VAL A 15 -5.24 -6.09 -7.85
C VAL A 15 -6.02 -4.77 -7.85
N ILE A 16 -7.32 -4.86 -7.63
CA ILE A 16 -8.21 -3.70 -7.54
C ILE A 16 -8.31 -3.30 -6.08
N VAL A 17 -8.23 -2.01 -5.81
CA VAL A 17 -8.35 -1.49 -4.44
C VAL A 17 -9.69 -0.76 -4.34
N LYS A 18 -10.57 -1.25 -3.47
CA LYS A 18 -11.90 -0.69 -3.26
C LYS A 18 -12.02 -0.09 -1.89
N GLN A 19 -12.61 1.07 -1.81
CA GLN A 19 -13.00 1.65 -0.53
C GLN A 19 -14.47 1.35 -0.31
N THR A 20 -14.77 0.63 0.76
CA THR A 20 -16.13 0.21 1.11
C THR A 20 -16.52 0.82 2.44
N ASP A 21 -17.81 0.90 2.73
CA ASP A 21 -18.24 1.43 4.02
C ASP A 21 -17.67 0.57 5.14
N LEU A 22 -17.82 -0.75 5.03
CA LEU A 22 -17.27 -1.72 5.98
C LEU A 22 -16.70 -2.88 5.19
N CYS A 23 -15.60 -3.46 5.66
CA CYS A 23 -15.09 -4.70 5.07
C CYS A 23 -15.96 -5.86 5.50
N GLU A 24 -16.01 -6.91 4.69
CA GLU A 24 -16.85 -8.08 4.94
C GLU A 24 -16.55 -8.72 6.29
N ASP A 25 -15.29 -8.73 6.70
CA ASP A 25 -14.86 -9.35 7.96
C ASP A 25 -14.87 -8.37 9.14
N GLY A 26 -15.32 -7.14 8.93
CA GLY A 26 -15.39 -6.11 9.97
C GLY A 26 -14.06 -5.44 10.27
N SER A 27 -12.98 -5.78 9.55
CA SER A 27 -11.68 -5.16 9.75
C SER A 27 -11.59 -3.81 9.04
N LEU A 28 -10.51 -3.07 9.29
CA LEU A 28 -10.25 -1.79 8.60
C LEU A 28 -9.77 -2.02 7.17
N GLY A 29 -9.22 -3.18 6.88
CA GLY A 29 -8.79 -3.55 5.54
C GLY A 29 -8.74 -5.06 5.40
N ASN A 30 -8.84 -5.52 4.17
CA ASN A 30 -8.87 -6.94 3.87
C ASN A 30 -8.33 -7.16 2.47
N ILE A 31 -7.66 -8.30 2.27
CA ILE A 31 -7.20 -8.70 0.95
C ILE A 31 -7.80 -10.05 0.59
N ILE A 32 -8.38 -10.12 -0.61
CA ILE A 32 -8.89 -11.36 -1.19
C ILE A 32 -8.06 -11.60 -2.45
N LEU A 33 -6.88 -12.16 -2.26
CA LEU A 33 -5.90 -12.28 -3.33
C LEU A 33 -6.40 -13.16 -4.48
N GLY A 34 -7.17 -14.20 -4.15
CA GLY A 34 -7.76 -15.05 -5.18
C GLY A 34 -8.73 -14.31 -6.09
N GLN A 35 -9.29 -13.20 -5.63
CA GLN A 35 -10.17 -12.35 -6.44
C GLN A 35 -9.44 -11.09 -6.94
N GLY A 36 -8.18 -10.91 -6.56
CA GLY A 36 -7.42 -9.72 -6.95
C GLY A 36 -8.03 -8.45 -6.38
N GLU A 37 -8.38 -8.46 -5.11
CA GLU A 37 -9.07 -7.32 -4.50
C GLU A 37 -8.53 -7.01 -3.10
N ILE A 38 -8.32 -5.72 -2.85
CA ILE A 38 -8.09 -5.19 -1.51
C ILE A 38 -9.27 -4.30 -1.18
N GLN A 39 -9.83 -4.47 0.01
CA GLN A 39 -10.89 -3.60 0.52
C GLN A 39 -10.33 -2.74 1.65
N ILE A 40 -10.72 -1.48 1.66
CA ILE A 40 -10.35 -0.53 2.72
C ILE A 40 -11.63 0.08 3.23
N ALA A 41 -11.85 0.00 4.54
CA ALA A 41 -13.06 0.51 5.16
C ALA A 41 -13.02 2.04 5.21
N LYS A 42 -14.13 2.68 4.85
CA LYS A 42 -14.27 4.12 5.00
C LYS A 42 -14.48 4.51 6.46
N TYR A 43 -15.08 3.63 7.23
CA TYR A 43 -15.48 3.91 8.60
C TYR A 43 -14.81 2.95 9.58
N VAL A 44 -14.39 3.48 10.74
CA VAL A 44 -13.88 2.65 11.84
C VAL A 44 -15.04 2.14 12.68
N SER A 45 -16.12 2.90 12.73
CA SER A 45 -17.36 2.54 13.42
C SER A 45 -18.48 3.40 12.84
N LYS A 46 -19.71 3.20 13.32
CA LYS A 46 -20.87 3.91 12.78
C LYS A 46 -20.66 5.43 12.87
N GLY A 47 -20.65 6.08 11.72
CA GLY A 47 -20.52 7.53 11.62
C GLY A 47 -19.14 8.10 11.85
N ILE A 48 -18.12 7.25 12.09
CA ILE A 48 -16.76 7.71 12.34
C ILE A 48 -15.87 7.23 11.19
N GLU A 49 -15.40 8.17 10.38
CA GLU A 49 -14.58 7.85 9.23
C GLU A 49 -13.17 7.45 9.63
N GLN A 50 -12.59 6.50 8.90
CA GLN A 50 -11.19 6.18 9.02
C GLN A 50 -10.38 7.35 8.47
N SER A 51 -9.36 7.81 9.22
CA SER A 51 -8.52 8.93 8.77
C SER A 51 -7.72 8.55 7.52
N GLU A 52 -7.30 9.55 6.77
CA GLU A 52 -6.50 9.31 5.57
C GLU A 52 -5.18 8.60 5.88
N THR A 53 -4.53 8.98 7.00
CA THR A 53 -3.30 8.31 7.43
C THR A 53 -3.56 6.84 7.77
N SER A 54 -4.65 6.56 8.46
CA SER A 54 -5.02 5.18 8.79
C SER A 54 -5.34 4.37 7.54
N LYS A 55 -6.07 4.95 6.59
CA LYS A 55 -6.37 4.28 5.32
C LYS A 55 -5.10 3.93 4.56
N LEU A 56 -4.15 4.85 4.53
CA LEU A 56 -2.88 4.63 3.85
C LEU A 56 -2.10 3.51 4.51
N ASN A 57 -2.02 3.52 5.84
CA ASN A 57 -1.37 2.45 6.59
C ASN A 57 -2.06 1.10 6.34
N THR A 58 -3.38 1.10 6.32
CA THR A 58 -4.18 -0.10 6.03
C THR A 58 -3.85 -0.62 4.63
N PHE A 59 -3.77 0.27 3.65
CA PHE A 59 -3.42 -0.14 2.29
C PHE A 59 -2.04 -0.81 2.25
N TYR A 60 -1.03 -0.21 2.85
CA TYR A 60 0.33 -0.78 2.83
C TYR A 60 0.40 -2.07 3.65
N HIS A 61 -0.43 -2.22 4.68
CA HIS A 61 -0.55 -3.48 5.40
C HIS A 61 -1.03 -4.59 4.47
N GLU A 62 -2.10 -4.35 3.73
CA GLU A 62 -2.64 -5.35 2.81
C GLU A 62 -1.71 -5.59 1.62
N LEU A 63 -1.05 -4.55 1.13
CA LEU A 63 -0.05 -4.68 0.07
C LEU A 63 1.11 -5.57 0.53
N THR A 64 1.55 -5.43 1.78
CA THR A 64 2.60 -6.28 2.34
C THR A 64 2.17 -7.76 2.32
N HIS A 65 0.94 -8.05 2.72
CA HIS A 65 0.41 -9.41 2.62
C HIS A 65 0.42 -9.92 1.18
N ALA A 66 0.01 -9.09 0.23
CA ALA A 66 -0.02 -9.48 -1.19
C ALA A 66 1.38 -9.84 -1.69
N ILE A 67 2.37 -9.02 -1.34
CA ILE A 67 3.75 -9.24 -1.76
C ILE A 67 4.31 -10.52 -1.13
N LEU A 68 4.14 -10.70 0.17
CA LEU A 68 4.64 -11.88 0.86
C LEU A 68 4.03 -13.17 0.33
N ARG A 69 2.72 -13.18 0.08
CA ARG A 69 2.06 -14.34 -0.50
C ARG A 69 2.59 -14.64 -1.90
N THR A 70 2.78 -13.61 -2.70
CA THR A 70 3.29 -13.77 -4.06
C THR A 70 4.73 -14.31 -4.06
N MET A 71 5.52 -13.90 -3.07
CA MET A 71 6.88 -14.40 -2.89
C MET A 71 6.92 -15.84 -2.34
N GLY A 72 5.81 -16.33 -1.82
CA GLY A 72 5.78 -17.63 -1.15
C GLY A 72 6.31 -17.59 0.28
N GLU A 73 6.42 -16.41 0.87
CA GLU A 73 6.90 -16.24 2.24
C GLU A 73 5.73 -16.38 3.22
N TYR A 74 5.21 -17.59 3.34
CA TYR A 74 3.98 -17.84 4.09
C TYR A 74 4.15 -17.64 5.60
N GLU A 75 5.31 -17.97 6.15
CA GLU A 75 5.56 -17.73 7.57
C GLU A 75 5.56 -16.26 7.91
N LEU A 76 6.27 -15.44 7.12
CA LEU A 76 6.28 -13.99 7.32
C LEU A 76 4.89 -13.41 7.12
N ASN A 77 4.16 -13.92 6.13
CA ASN A 77 2.81 -13.45 5.84
C ASN A 77 1.86 -13.70 7.03
N SER A 78 2.07 -14.76 7.77
CA SER A 78 1.27 -15.10 8.95
C SER A 78 1.76 -14.39 10.21
N ASN A 79 2.91 -13.74 10.15
CA ASN A 79 3.48 -13.05 11.30
C ASN A 79 2.97 -11.60 11.31
N GLU A 80 1.85 -11.38 12.03
CA GLU A 80 1.22 -10.06 12.09
C GLU A 80 2.14 -9.01 12.70
N ARG A 81 3.00 -9.39 13.63
CA ARG A 81 3.96 -8.45 14.20
C ARG A 81 4.91 -7.94 13.12
N PHE A 82 5.41 -8.83 12.26
CA PHE A 82 6.26 -8.42 11.15
C PHE A 82 5.49 -7.54 10.18
N VAL A 83 4.31 -7.98 9.77
CA VAL A 83 3.52 -7.24 8.76
C VAL A 83 3.15 -5.86 9.28
N CYS A 84 2.69 -5.74 10.51
CA CYS A 84 2.31 -4.46 11.09
C CYS A 84 3.52 -3.52 11.22
N THR A 85 4.64 -4.04 11.69
CA THR A 85 5.84 -3.24 11.88
C THR A 85 6.39 -2.77 10.54
N PHE A 86 6.53 -3.69 9.59
CA PHE A 86 7.06 -3.37 8.28
C PHE A 86 6.18 -2.35 7.55
N SER A 87 4.87 -2.60 7.50
CA SER A 87 3.95 -1.70 6.79
C SER A 87 3.85 -0.35 7.48
N GLY A 88 3.98 -0.30 8.81
CA GLY A 88 4.00 0.96 9.54
C GLY A 88 5.19 1.82 9.16
N PHE A 89 6.38 1.23 9.13
CA PHE A 89 7.59 1.95 8.72
C PHE A 89 7.53 2.33 7.24
N LEU A 90 6.99 1.45 6.40
CA LEU A 90 6.84 1.75 4.98
C LEU A 90 5.92 2.95 4.77
N THR A 91 4.81 2.99 5.48
CA THR A 91 3.86 4.11 5.42
C THR A 91 4.53 5.41 5.84
N GLU A 92 5.27 5.37 6.96
CA GLU A 92 6.00 6.53 7.45
C GLU A 92 7.00 7.04 6.42
N ALA A 93 7.79 6.12 5.85
CA ALA A 93 8.80 6.49 4.86
C ALA A 93 8.16 7.15 3.64
N ILE A 94 7.11 6.53 3.10
CA ILE A 94 6.46 7.04 1.90
C ILE A 94 5.82 8.41 2.14
N LYS A 95 5.21 8.59 3.31
CA LYS A 95 4.62 9.89 3.67
C LYS A 95 5.68 10.98 3.82
N SER A 96 6.90 10.61 4.14
CA SER A 96 7.98 11.57 4.32
C SER A 96 8.76 11.86 3.03
N PHE A 97 8.48 11.16 1.94
CA PHE A 97 9.17 11.40 0.68
C PHE A 97 9.00 12.85 0.24
N GLU A 98 10.12 13.45 -0.11
CA GLU A 98 10.13 14.78 -0.70
C GLU A 98 10.68 14.64 -2.12
N TYR A 99 10.03 15.30 -3.05
CA TYR A 99 10.39 15.19 -4.46
C TYR A 99 10.91 16.55 -4.93
N ASP A 100 12.10 16.52 -5.55
CA ASP A 100 12.62 17.72 -6.18
C ASP A 100 11.73 18.08 -7.36
N ASN A 101 11.57 19.41 -7.58
CA ASN A 101 10.84 19.88 -8.74
C ASN A 101 11.78 19.82 -9.94
N LEU A 102 11.99 18.61 -10.48
CA LEU A 102 12.95 18.37 -11.55
C LEU A 102 12.42 18.90 -12.88
N ASP A 103 13.26 19.67 -13.56
CA ASP A 103 12.97 20.09 -14.91
C ASP A 103 13.78 19.24 -15.90
N CYS A 104 13.72 19.58 -17.21
CA CYS A 104 14.41 18.80 -18.23
C CYS A 104 15.93 18.80 -18.06
N SER A 105 16.51 19.92 -17.61
CA SER A 105 17.95 20.00 -17.44
C SER A 105 18.43 19.09 -16.31
N ASN A 106 17.67 19.02 -15.22
CA ASN A 106 18.00 18.12 -14.11
C ASN A 106 17.93 16.65 -14.54
N LYS A 107 16.95 16.29 -15.33
CA LYS A 107 16.84 14.93 -15.88
C LYS A 107 18.05 14.60 -16.74
N TYR A 108 18.49 15.55 -17.53
CA TYR A 108 19.65 15.38 -18.38
C TYR A 108 20.92 15.15 -17.55
N GLU A 109 21.12 15.90 -16.50
CA GLU A 109 22.27 15.74 -15.60
C GLU A 109 22.30 14.35 -14.94
N VAL A 110 21.16 13.87 -14.46
CA VAL A 110 21.07 12.55 -13.85
C VAL A 110 21.45 11.48 -14.88
N ARG A 111 20.94 11.61 -16.09
CA ARG A 111 21.22 10.66 -17.17
C ARG A 111 22.72 10.62 -17.48
N ASN A 112 23.36 11.77 -17.53
CA ASN A 112 24.81 11.85 -17.79
C ASN A 112 25.60 11.17 -16.69
N ARG A 113 25.21 11.37 -15.44
CA ARG A 113 25.90 10.73 -14.32
C ARG A 113 25.79 9.22 -14.36
N LEU A 114 24.66 8.70 -14.79
CA LEU A 114 24.48 7.25 -14.89
C LEU A 114 25.30 6.63 -16.01
N GLN A 115 25.72 7.42 -17.00
CA GLN A 115 26.54 6.93 -18.10
C GLN A 115 28.03 6.91 -17.77
N GLU A 116 28.44 7.57 -16.73
CA GLU A 116 29.80 7.58 -16.28
C GLU A 116 30.15 6.30 -15.51
#